data_728fa1d59a4dbae31ab1d7c8f5060a78
#
_entry.id   728fa1d59a4dbae31ab1d7c8f5060a78
#
_cell.length_a   1.000
_cell.length_b   1.000
_cell.length_c   1.000
_cell.angle_alpha   90.00
_cell.angle_beta   90.00
_cell.angle_gamma   90.00
#
_symmetry.space_group_name_H-M   'P 1'
#
loop_
_entity.id
_entity.type
_entity.pdbx_description
1 polymer ?
#
loop_
_entity_poly.entity_id
_entity_poly.type
_entity_poly.pdbx_seq_one_letter_code
_entity_poly.pdbx_strand_id
1 'polypeptide(L)'
;MRKEQIVLNNLVFMNDHEKGMQQLEMLKKAVSFGVSSVELRREYFDDIVKETPAIAQYAVDNKLRLFYSVPDEVFVNHRLNPKLAQYYDEAQALGIYTIKFNIGDFETLSSEDVSELNQLLARGIQTNIENDQTQVSGKIKAIEKFMSAVTENNLDIRYVYDMGNWRYVGEDEVVAAEKLTQYVRYIHVKDDQGHGDNLVTVPLNEGDIAWKSILNILPSNVPVAVEYPTVNDKVIQDGVQALAIFN
;
A
#
# COMPACT_ATOMS: atom_id res chain seq x y z
N MET A 1 7.11 -16.98 6.16
CA MET A 1 5.77 -16.30 6.03
C MET A 1 4.81 -17.19 5.25
N ARG A 2 3.51 -17.17 5.56
CA ARG A 2 2.51 -17.94 4.79
C ARG A 2 2.30 -17.32 3.41
N LYS A 3 2.12 -18.17 2.39
CA LYS A 3 2.01 -17.73 1.01
C LYS A 3 0.81 -16.78 0.76
N GLU A 4 -0.29 -16.98 1.47
CA GLU A 4 -1.51 -16.17 1.38
C GLU A 4 -1.34 -14.74 1.92
N GLN A 5 -0.26 -14.48 2.65
CA GLN A 5 0.09 -13.13 3.14
C GLN A 5 0.90 -12.33 2.13
N ILE A 6 1.52 -12.98 1.14
CA ILE A 6 2.38 -12.31 0.16
C ILE A 6 1.49 -11.65 -0.89
N VAL A 7 1.70 -10.36 -1.08
CA VAL A 7 1.05 -9.53 -2.08
C VAL A 7 2.10 -9.07 -3.10
N LEU A 8 1.76 -9.03 -4.39
CA LEU A 8 2.55 -8.30 -5.38
C LEU A 8 1.89 -6.95 -5.66
N ASN A 9 2.58 -5.86 -5.33
CA ASN A 9 2.19 -4.54 -5.78
C ASN A 9 2.61 -4.37 -7.25
N ASN A 10 1.71 -3.86 -8.10
CA ASN A 10 1.98 -3.69 -9.52
C ASN A 10 3.15 -2.73 -9.83
N LEU A 11 3.73 -2.05 -8.82
CA LEU A 11 4.97 -1.31 -8.96
C LEU A 11 6.13 -2.19 -9.47
N VAL A 12 6.12 -3.49 -9.17
CA VAL A 12 7.14 -4.42 -9.67
C VAL A 12 7.16 -4.50 -11.20
N PHE A 13 6.07 -4.11 -11.87
CA PHE A 13 5.93 -4.07 -13.33
C PHE A 13 6.09 -2.67 -13.92
N MET A 14 6.62 -1.69 -13.17
CA MET A 14 6.73 -0.30 -13.64
C MET A 14 7.37 -0.18 -15.02
N ASN A 15 8.50 -0.86 -15.22
CA ASN A 15 9.21 -0.85 -16.51
C ASN A 15 8.42 -1.52 -17.67
N ASP A 16 7.56 -2.46 -17.36
CA ASP A 16 6.67 -3.11 -18.35
C ASP A 16 5.46 -2.22 -18.62
N HIS A 17 4.94 -1.54 -17.59
CA HIS A 17 3.87 -0.55 -17.73
C HIS A 17 4.27 0.62 -18.64
N GLU A 18 5.48 1.16 -18.46
CA GLU A 18 6.03 2.22 -19.33
C GLU A 18 6.14 1.79 -20.81
N LYS A 19 6.16 0.48 -21.07
CA LYS A 19 6.13 -0.10 -22.44
C LYS A 19 4.73 -0.47 -22.91
N GLY A 20 3.69 -0.14 -22.13
CA GLY A 20 2.30 -0.32 -22.46
C GLY A 20 1.61 -1.55 -21.87
N MET A 21 2.23 -2.27 -20.93
CA MET A 21 1.56 -3.37 -20.22
C MET A 21 0.44 -2.83 -19.35
N GLN A 22 -0.78 -3.33 -19.54
CA GLN A 22 -1.96 -2.96 -18.77
C GLN A 22 -2.13 -3.84 -17.53
N GLN A 23 -2.91 -3.36 -16.53
CA GLN A 23 -3.04 -4.04 -15.23
C GLN A 23 -3.62 -5.46 -15.32
N LEU A 24 -4.49 -5.76 -16.28
CA LEU A 24 -4.98 -7.13 -16.46
C LEU A 24 -3.84 -8.10 -16.85
N GLU A 25 -2.88 -7.64 -17.65
CA GLU A 25 -1.71 -8.45 -18.02
C GLU A 25 -0.77 -8.60 -16.82
N MET A 26 -0.60 -7.54 -16.00
CA MET A 26 0.16 -7.62 -14.75
C MET A 26 -0.46 -8.63 -13.78
N LEU A 27 -1.80 -8.66 -13.64
CA LEU A 27 -2.49 -9.66 -12.84
C LEU A 27 -2.20 -11.09 -13.31
N LYS A 28 -2.28 -11.33 -14.62
CA LYS A 28 -1.97 -12.64 -15.22
C LYS A 28 -0.53 -13.04 -14.92
N LYS A 29 0.38 -12.09 -15.05
CA LYS A 29 1.80 -12.29 -14.78
C LYS A 29 2.05 -12.55 -13.29
N ALA A 30 1.41 -11.81 -12.39
CA ALA A 30 1.51 -12.00 -10.94
C ALA A 30 1.09 -13.41 -10.50
N VAL A 31 0.01 -13.94 -11.08
CA VAL A 31 -0.45 -15.32 -10.82
C VAL A 31 0.63 -16.34 -11.17
N SER A 32 1.43 -16.11 -12.22
CA SER A 32 2.51 -17.02 -12.62
C SER A 32 3.63 -17.13 -11.57
N PHE A 33 3.81 -16.12 -10.72
CA PHE A 33 4.73 -16.17 -9.57
C PHE A 33 4.11 -16.89 -8.35
N GLY A 34 2.87 -17.35 -8.49
CA GLY A 34 2.17 -18.16 -7.51
C GLY A 34 1.64 -17.38 -6.32
N VAL A 35 1.44 -16.07 -6.43
CA VAL A 35 0.72 -15.26 -5.45
C VAL A 35 -0.78 -15.28 -5.71
N SER A 36 -1.58 -15.10 -4.66
CA SER A 36 -3.05 -15.01 -4.73
C SER A 36 -3.57 -13.63 -4.31
N SER A 37 -2.67 -12.67 -4.11
CA SER A 37 -3.02 -11.32 -3.73
C SER A 37 -2.20 -10.33 -4.56
N VAL A 38 -2.86 -9.34 -5.16
CA VAL A 38 -2.22 -8.34 -6.04
C VAL A 38 -2.73 -6.96 -5.68
N GLU A 39 -1.83 -6.00 -5.59
CA GLU A 39 -2.18 -4.61 -5.37
C GLU A 39 -2.13 -3.83 -6.69
N LEU A 40 -3.32 -3.42 -7.13
CA LEU A 40 -3.50 -2.54 -8.27
C LEU A 40 -3.08 -1.12 -7.92
N ARG A 41 -2.54 -0.39 -8.90
CA ARG A 41 -2.18 1.01 -8.76
C ARG A 41 -3.13 1.85 -9.60
N ARG A 42 -3.81 2.81 -8.96
CA ARG A 42 -4.83 3.63 -9.65
C ARG A 42 -4.25 4.40 -10.84
N GLU A 43 -3.04 4.88 -10.70
CA GLU A 43 -2.33 5.64 -11.73
C GLU A 43 -1.89 4.80 -12.94
N TYR A 44 -2.03 3.48 -12.88
CA TYR A 44 -1.72 2.56 -14.00
C TYR A 44 -2.93 2.23 -14.87
N PHE A 45 -4.10 2.76 -14.56
CA PHE A 45 -5.27 2.65 -15.44
C PHE A 45 -5.22 3.74 -16.51
N ASP A 46 -5.31 3.34 -17.77
CA ASP A 46 -5.56 4.27 -18.88
C ASP A 46 -7.04 4.71 -18.89
N ASP A 47 -7.95 3.75 -18.71
CA ASP A 47 -9.39 3.98 -18.61
C ASP A 47 -10.01 2.98 -17.61
N ILE A 48 -10.08 3.40 -16.36
CA ILE A 48 -10.54 2.53 -15.27
C ILE A 48 -11.94 1.96 -15.51
N VAL A 49 -12.83 2.73 -16.14
CA VAL A 49 -14.21 2.28 -16.40
C VAL A 49 -14.23 1.13 -17.40
N LYS A 50 -13.39 1.19 -18.43
CA LYS A 50 -13.29 0.13 -19.45
C LYS A 50 -12.54 -1.10 -18.95
N GLU A 51 -11.51 -0.90 -18.14
CA GLU A 51 -10.64 -1.99 -17.68
C GLU A 51 -11.24 -2.79 -16.51
N THR A 52 -12.00 -2.13 -15.63
CA THR A 52 -12.58 -2.71 -14.42
C THR A 52 -13.33 -4.04 -14.66
N PRO A 53 -14.25 -4.19 -15.63
CA PRO A 53 -15.00 -5.43 -15.77
C PRO A 53 -14.12 -6.65 -16.04
N ALA A 54 -13.09 -6.51 -16.87
CA ALA A 54 -12.19 -7.60 -17.22
C ALA A 54 -11.27 -7.97 -16.04
N ILE A 55 -10.79 -6.99 -15.28
CA ILE A 55 -9.95 -7.18 -14.09
C ILE A 55 -10.76 -7.87 -12.98
N ALA A 56 -11.96 -7.37 -12.68
CA ALA A 56 -12.83 -7.94 -11.65
C ALA A 56 -13.19 -9.39 -11.97
N GLN A 57 -13.58 -9.67 -13.23
CA GLN A 57 -13.90 -11.04 -13.67
C GLN A 57 -12.71 -11.96 -13.55
N TYR A 58 -11.53 -11.53 -14.01
CA TYR A 58 -10.31 -12.32 -13.90
C TYR A 58 -9.94 -12.63 -12.45
N ALA A 59 -10.10 -11.66 -11.55
CA ALA A 59 -9.84 -11.84 -10.12
C ALA A 59 -10.78 -12.90 -9.51
N VAL A 60 -12.07 -12.86 -9.84
CA VAL A 60 -13.06 -13.86 -9.38
C VAL A 60 -12.71 -15.25 -9.90
N ASP A 61 -12.45 -15.39 -11.20
CA ASP A 61 -12.16 -16.68 -11.85
C ASP A 61 -10.90 -17.34 -11.29
N ASN A 62 -9.90 -16.52 -10.89
CA ASN A 62 -8.63 -17.01 -10.34
C ASN A 62 -8.56 -16.93 -8.81
N LYS A 63 -9.65 -16.55 -8.12
CA LYS A 63 -9.72 -16.40 -6.66
C LYS A 63 -8.65 -15.48 -6.10
N LEU A 64 -8.38 -14.39 -6.81
CA LEU A 64 -7.42 -13.39 -6.38
C LEU A 64 -8.06 -12.42 -5.37
N ARG A 65 -7.29 -12.01 -4.40
CA ARG A 65 -7.62 -10.93 -3.50
C ARG A 65 -6.95 -9.65 -4.01
N LEU A 66 -7.75 -8.66 -4.37
CA LEU A 66 -7.27 -7.40 -4.89
C LEU A 66 -7.12 -6.35 -3.79
N PHE A 67 -5.99 -5.68 -3.82
CA PHE A 67 -5.64 -4.50 -3.03
C PHE A 67 -5.61 -3.30 -3.99
N TYR A 68 -5.82 -2.11 -3.48
CA TYR A 68 -5.90 -0.90 -4.32
C TYR A 68 -5.11 0.25 -3.72
N SER A 69 -4.03 0.62 -4.40
CA SER A 69 -3.22 1.78 -4.08
C SER A 69 -3.75 3.00 -4.82
N VAL A 70 -4.20 4.00 -4.08
CA VAL A 70 -4.64 5.30 -4.62
C VAL A 70 -3.63 6.35 -4.16
N PRO A 71 -2.81 6.92 -5.08
CA PRO A 71 -1.80 7.91 -4.76
C PRO A 71 -2.44 9.30 -4.60
N ASP A 72 -3.50 9.38 -3.81
CA ASP A 72 -4.20 10.62 -3.45
C ASP A 72 -4.39 10.66 -1.94
N GLU A 73 -4.76 11.80 -1.43
CA GLU A 73 -4.78 12.12 -0.02
C GLU A 73 -6.19 12.00 0.56
N VAL A 74 -6.30 11.62 1.83
CA VAL A 74 -7.56 11.64 2.57
C VAL A 74 -7.96 13.09 2.88
N PHE A 75 -6.98 13.95 3.18
CA PHE A 75 -7.19 15.37 3.46
C PHE A 75 -6.47 16.25 2.46
N VAL A 76 -7.22 17.21 1.88
CA VAL A 76 -6.72 18.22 0.93
C VAL A 76 -7.25 19.58 1.36
N ASN A 77 -6.37 20.55 1.56
CA ASN A 77 -6.69 21.87 2.11
C ASN A 77 -7.43 21.75 3.46
N HIS A 78 -6.93 20.86 4.35
CA HIS A 78 -7.45 20.57 5.68
C HIS A 78 -8.91 20.09 5.73
N ARG A 79 -9.41 19.51 4.63
CA ARG A 79 -10.77 18.96 4.50
C ARG A 79 -10.71 17.57 3.88
N LEU A 80 -11.74 16.76 4.10
CA LEU A 80 -11.87 15.50 3.40
C LEU A 80 -11.83 15.71 1.89
N ASN A 81 -11.05 14.88 1.22
CA ASN A 81 -10.92 14.91 -0.23
C ASN A 81 -12.26 14.52 -0.87
N PRO A 82 -12.87 15.40 -1.68
CA PRO A 82 -14.18 15.15 -2.28
C PRO A 82 -14.19 13.97 -3.27
N LYS A 83 -13.02 13.45 -3.65
CA LYS A 83 -12.89 12.29 -4.54
C LYS A 83 -12.98 10.96 -3.80
N LEU A 84 -12.95 10.92 -2.46
CA LEU A 84 -12.96 9.66 -1.71
C LEU A 84 -14.12 8.75 -2.13
N ALA A 85 -15.33 9.29 -2.24
CA ALA A 85 -16.51 8.52 -2.66
C ALA A 85 -16.30 7.83 -4.03
N GLN A 86 -15.69 8.53 -4.99
CA GLN A 86 -15.34 7.97 -6.30
C GLN A 86 -14.35 6.79 -6.16
N TYR A 87 -13.33 6.93 -5.34
CA TYR A 87 -12.34 5.86 -5.15
C TYR A 87 -12.95 4.60 -4.51
N TYR A 88 -13.92 4.78 -3.62
CA TYR A 88 -14.68 3.66 -3.07
C TYR A 88 -15.63 3.03 -4.10
N ASP A 89 -16.22 3.83 -5.00
CA ASP A 89 -17.05 3.31 -6.11
C ASP A 89 -16.20 2.46 -7.06
N GLU A 90 -15.00 2.95 -7.43
CA GLU A 90 -14.00 2.21 -8.21
C GLU A 90 -13.62 0.90 -7.52
N ALA A 91 -13.32 0.96 -6.22
CA ALA A 91 -12.93 -0.19 -5.42
C ALA A 91 -14.05 -1.25 -5.32
N GLN A 92 -15.32 -0.84 -5.15
CA GLN A 92 -16.45 -1.76 -5.17
C GLN A 92 -16.62 -2.45 -6.53
N ALA A 93 -16.50 -1.68 -7.62
CA ALA A 93 -16.61 -2.22 -8.98
C ALA A 93 -15.49 -3.22 -9.32
N LEU A 94 -14.28 -3.00 -8.81
CA LEU A 94 -13.13 -3.90 -8.95
C LEU A 94 -13.18 -5.12 -8.00
N GLY A 95 -14.04 -5.11 -6.98
CA GLY A 95 -14.08 -6.15 -5.94
C GLY A 95 -12.88 -6.08 -4.98
N ILE A 96 -12.45 -4.86 -4.64
CA ILE A 96 -11.27 -4.62 -3.79
C ILE A 96 -11.50 -5.08 -2.35
N TYR A 97 -10.52 -5.80 -1.81
CA TYR A 97 -10.47 -6.21 -0.41
C TYR A 97 -10.03 -5.08 0.52
N THR A 98 -8.99 -4.35 0.15
CA THR A 98 -8.45 -3.23 0.93
C THR A 98 -7.98 -2.10 0.01
N ILE A 99 -8.25 -0.86 0.42
CA ILE A 99 -7.80 0.37 -0.23
C ILE A 99 -6.83 1.12 0.67
N LYS A 100 -5.83 1.78 0.09
CA LYS A 100 -4.91 2.65 0.81
C LYS A 100 -4.78 4.01 0.15
N PHE A 101 -4.57 5.04 0.99
CA PHE A 101 -4.38 6.45 0.64
C PHE A 101 -3.19 7.03 1.38
N ASN A 102 -2.73 8.20 0.96
CA ASN A 102 -1.88 9.07 1.77
C ASN A 102 -2.76 9.87 2.75
N ILE A 103 -2.18 10.39 3.83
CA ILE A 103 -2.96 11.18 4.80
C ILE A 103 -3.29 12.57 4.25
N GLY A 104 -2.29 13.25 3.66
CA GLY A 104 -2.37 14.65 3.28
C GLY A 104 -2.19 15.62 4.44
N ASP A 105 -2.75 16.81 4.31
CA ASP A 105 -2.56 17.93 5.24
C ASP A 105 -3.52 17.91 6.44
N PHE A 106 -3.66 16.74 7.07
CA PHE A 106 -4.55 16.50 8.20
C PHE A 106 -4.25 17.39 9.41
N GLU A 107 -5.27 18.06 9.95
CA GLU A 107 -5.17 18.81 11.19
C GLU A 107 -6.00 18.20 12.33
N THR A 108 -7.29 17.94 12.09
CA THR A 108 -8.22 17.39 13.07
C THR A 108 -9.43 16.78 12.35
N LEU A 109 -10.20 15.95 13.04
CA LEU A 109 -11.47 15.44 12.57
C LEU A 109 -12.62 16.29 13.13
N SER A 110 -13.46 16.84 12.27
CA SER A 110 -14.75 17.38 12.64
C SER A 110 -15.79 16.27 12.79
N SER A 111 -16.94 16.57 13.40
CA SER A 111 -18.07 15.64 13.45
C SER A 111 -18.62 15.29 12.06
N GLU A 112 -18.52 16.21 11.09
CA GLU A 112 -18.88 15.99 9.69
C GLU A 112 -17.92 15.01 9.04
N ASP A 113 -16.60 15.19 9.20
CA ASP A 113 -15.60 14.27 8.68
C ASP A 113 -15.80 12.85 9.22
N VAL A 114 -16.04 12.71 10.50
CA VAL A 114 -16.32 11.41 11.15
C VAL A 114 -17.57 10.76 10.56
N SER A 115 -18.63 11.54 10.32
CA SER A 115 -19.86 11.04 9.72
C SER A 115 -19.64 10.57 8.28
N GLU A 116 -18.92 11.33 7.47
CA GLU A 116 -18.62 11.00 6.07
C GLU A 116 -17.70 9.78 5.98
N LEU A 117 -16.62 9.74 6.78
CA LEU A 117 -15.74 8.57 6.85
C LEU A 117 -16.49 7.31 7.25
N ASN A 118 -17.40 7.38 8.25
CA ASN A 118 -18.21 6.22 8.63
C ASN A 118 -19.10 5.73 7.47
N GLN A 119 -19.65 6.62 6.64
CA GLN A 119 -20.43 6.21 5.47
C GLN A 119 -19.57 5.49 4.43
N LEU A 120 -18.33 5.94 4.22
CA LEU A 120 -17.38 5.28 3.32
C LEU A 120 -16.96 3.91 3.87
N LEU A 121 -16.60 3.83 5.15
CA LEU A 121 -16.20 2.59 5.82
C LEU A 121 -17.33 1.54 5.85
N ALA A 122 -18.59 1.97 5.94
CA ALA A 122 -19.76 1.09 5.89
C ALA A 122 -19.90 0.33 4.55
N ARG A 123 -19.15 0.71 3.51
CA ARG A 123 -19.09 -0.02 2.23
C ARG A 123 -18.37 -1.36 2.31
N GLY A 124 -17.72 -1.66 3.45
CA GLY A 124 -17.12 -2.97 3.74
C GLY A 124 -15.74 -3.18 3.11
N ILE A 125 -15.10 -2.14 2.59
CA ILE A 125 -13.72 -2.17 2.09
C ILE A 125 -12.79 -1.77 3.22
N GLN A 126 -11.78 -2.61 3.54
CA GLN A 126 -10.78 -2.24 4.53
C GLN A 126 -10.03 -0.99 4.06
N THR A 127 -9.99 0.03 4.91
CA THR A 127 -9.35 1.31 4.59
C THR A 127 -8.07 1.49 5.37
N ASN A 128 -7.01 1.92 4.68
CA ASN A 128 -5.73 2.20 5.29
C ASN A 128 -5.16 3.53 4.80
N ILE A 129 -4.28 4.11 5.63
CA ILE A 129 -3.36 5.18 5.21
C ILE A 129 -1.94 4.65 5.19
N GLU A 130 -1.07 5.25 4.42
CA GLU A 130 0.34 4.90 4.30
C GLU A 130 1.24 6.08 4.64
N ASN A 131 2.46 5.81 5.12
CA ASN A 131 3.50 6.81 5.17
C ASN A 131 4.05 7.05 3.76
N ASP A 132 3.92 8.27 3.28
CA ASP A 132 4.45 8.68 1.98
C ASP A 132 5.86 9.32 2.11
N GLN A 133 6.38 9.81 1.00
CA GLN A 133 7.70 10.46 0.95
C GLN A 133 7.61 11.98 1.17
N THR A 134 6.48 12.50 1.65
CA THR A 134 6.29 13.94 1.88
C THR A 134 6.60 14.34 3.32
N GLN A 135 7.08 15.56 3.51
CA GLN A 135 7.32 16.10 4.86
C GLN A 135 6.01 16.36 5.63
N VAL A 136 4.87 16.42 4.93
CA VAL A 136 3.56 16.74 5.51
C VAL A 136 2.95 15.51 6.18
N SER A 137 2.88 14.38 5.48
CA SER A 137 2.19 13.17 5.94
C SER A 137 3.09 11.94 6.11
N GLY A 138 4.34 11.97 5.63
CA GLY A 138 5.27 10.85 5.75
C GLY A 138 6.00 10.75 7.11
N LYS A 139 5.84 11.71 8.02
CA LYS A 139 6.53 11.73 9.32
C LYS A 139 5.82 10.88 10.37
N ILE A 140 6.59 10.26 11.28
CA ILE A 140 6.05 9.50 12.42
C ILE A 140 4.98 10.29 13.16
N LYS A 141 5.26 11.56 13.48
CA LYS A 141 4.31 12.42 14.22
C LYS A 141 3.01 12.68 13.47
N ALA A 142 3.05 12.81 12.15
CA ALA A 142 1.84 13.02 11.35
C ALA A 142 0.94 11.77 11.37
N ILE A 143 1.55 10.60 11.26
CA ILE A 143 0.84 9.32 11.33
C ILE A 143 0.30 9.07 12.73
N GLU A 144 1.08 9.26 13.80
CA GLU A 144 0.62 9.16 15.18
C GLU A 144 -0.58 10.08 15.44
N LYS A 145 -0.52 11.34 14.99
CA LYS A 145 -1.60 12.31 15.13
C LYS A 145 -2.88 11.84 14.44
N PHE A 146 -2.78 11.39 13.20
CA PHE A 146 -3.94 10.89 12.44
C PHE A 146 -4.51 9.61 13.07
N MET A 147 -3.68 8.64 13.38
CA MET A 147 -4.12 7.35 13.94
C MET A 147 -4.71 7.49 15.34
N SER A 148 -4.25 8.47 16.15
CA SER A 148 -4.87 8.81 17.43
C SER A 148 -6.28 9.34 17.21
N ALA A 149 -6.45 10.31 16.30
CA ALA A 149 -7.78 10.86 15.99
C ALA A 149 -8.75 9.81 15.45
N VAL A 150 -8.27 8.90 14.59
CA VAL A 150 -9.03 7.74 14.07
C VAL A 150 -9.48 6.83 15.22
N THR A 151 -8.57 6.52 16.15
CA THR A 151 -8.85 5.64 17.30
C THR A 151 -9.86 6.29 18.27
N GLU A 152 -9.69 7.55 18.59
CA GLU A 152 -10.59 8.32 19.47
C GLU A 152 -12.03 8.40 18.94
N ASN A 153 -12.18 8.41 17.60
CA ASN A 153 -13.48 8.45 16.93
C ASN A 153 -14.00 7.07 16.50
N ASN A 154 -13.34 5.98 16.90
CA ASN A 154 -13.71 4.59 16.57
C ASN A 154 -13.87 4.33 15.07
N LEU A 155 -13.07 4.98 14.23
CA LEU A 155 -13.05 4.72 12.78
C LEU A 155 -12.20 3.48 12.47
N ASP A 156 -12.68 2.56 11.62
CA ASP A 156 -11.90 1.38 11.21
C ASP A 156 -10.96 1.71 10.05
N ILE A 157 -10.10 2.69 10.25
CA ILE A 157 -8.96 3.00 9.40
C ILE A 157 -7.70 2.47 10.08
N ARG A 158 -6.82 1.84 9.32
CA ARG A 158 -5.56 1.28 9.82
C ARG A 158 -4.39 1.81 9.00
N TYR A 159 -3.23 1.22 9.24
CA TYR A 159 -1.98 1.74 8.72
C TYR A 159 -1.27 0.70 7.83
N VAL A 160 -0.81 1.16 6.66
CA VAL A 160 0.17 0.47 5.81
C VAL A 160 1.54 0.98 6.18
N TYR A 161 2.37 0.10 6.72
CA TYR A 161 3.74 0.43 7.03
C TYR A 161 4.61 0.19 5.77
N ASP A 162 5.01 1.26 5.10
CA ASP A 162 6.03 1.21 4.06
C ASP A 162 7.41 1.44 4.68
N MET A 163 8.30 0.46 4.53
CA MET A 163 9.58 0.51 5.26
C MET A 163 10.63 1.40 4.61
N GLY A 164 10.56 1.66 3.29
CA GLY A 164 11.54 2.51 2.60
C GLY A 164 11.21 3.99 2.66
N ASN A 165 9.93 4.36 2.70
CA ASN A 165 9.54 5.77 2.64
C ASN A 165 10.07 6.62 3.79
N TRP A 166 10.43 6.04 4.92
CA TRP A 166 10.98 6.75 6.09
C TRP A 166 12.29 7.49 5.80
N ARG A 167 13.16 6.90 4.99
CA ARG A 167 14.47 7.49 4.64
C ARG A 167 14.32 8.75 3.80
N TYR A 168 13.29 8.81 2.94
CA TYR A 168 13.00 10.00 2.11
C TYR A 168 12.55 11.20 2.94
N VAL A 169 11.99 10.98 4.10
CA VAL A 169 11.57 12.05 5.02
C VAL A 169 12.55 12.25 6.18
N GLY A 170 13.66 11.51 6.21
CA GLY A 170 14.70 11.63 7.23
C GLY A 170 14.27 11.10 8.60
N GLU A 171 13.42 10.06 8.61
CA GLU A 171 13.02 9.31 9.82
C GLU A 171 13.70 7.94 9.81
N ASP A 172 13.80 7.33 10.99
CA ASP A 172 14.37 5.99 11.17
C ASP A 172 13.27 4.94 11.08
N GLU A 173 13.45 3.98 10.17
CA GLU A 173 12.47 2.93 9.89
C GLU A 173 12.24 1.99 11.08
N VAL A 174 13.24 1.75 11.92
CA VAL A 174 13.11 0.87 13.10
C VAL A 174 12.34 1.59 14.19
N VAL A 175 12.69 2.86 14.47
CA VAL A 175 11.96 3.70 15.43
C VAL A 175 10.50 3.86 15.02
N ALA A 176 10.23 4.01 13.72
CA ALA A 176 8.87 4.08 13.20
C ALA A 176 8.09 2.77 13.42
N ALA A 177 8.73 1.61 13.16
CA ALA A 177 8.13 0.30 13.39
C ALA A 177 7.76 0.10 14.86
N GLU A 178 8.65 0.43 15.80
CA GLU A 178 8.40 0.33 17.25
C GLU A 178 7.23 1.18 17.70
N LYS A 179 7.10 2.41 17.18
CA LYS A 179 6.03 3.34 17.58
C LYS A 179 4.68 3.03 16.97
N LEU A 180 4.67 2.59 15.71
CA LEU A 180 3.45 2.52 14.90
C LEU A 180 2.90 1.09 14.76
N THR A 181 3.61 0.05 15.24
CA THR A 181 3.24 -1.36 15.09
C THR A 181 1.79 -1.67 15.49
N GLN A 182 1.26 -0.99 16.50
CA GLN A 182 -0.12 -1.18 16.98
C GLN A 182 -1.20 -0.80 15.96
N TYR A 183 -0.89 0.04 14.99
CA TYR A 183 -1.81 0.51 13.96
C TYR A 183 -1.73 -0.31 12.67
N VAL A 184 -0.66 -1.11 12.50
CA VAL A 184 -0.33 -1.76 11.23
C VAL A 184 -1.31 -2.88 10.90
N ARG A 185 -1.89 -2.82 9.70
CA ARG A 185 -2.76 -3.86 9.10
C ARG A 185 -2.18 -4.42 7.80
N TYR A 186 -1.21 -3.75 7.21
CA TYR A 186 -0.59 -4.13 5.96
C TYR A 186 0.85 -3.58 5.91
N ILE A 187 1.76 -4.27 5.23
CA ILE A 187 3.17 -3.89 5.16
C ILE A 187 3.61 -3.86 3.70
N HIS A 188 4.32 -2.80 3.31
CA HIS A 188 5.06 -2.74 2.07
C HIS A 188 6.55 -2.94 2.34
N VAL A 189 7.15 -3.92 1.65
CA VAL A 189 8.58 -4.19 1.75
C VAL A 189 9.29 -3.74 0.49
N LYS A 190 10.36 -3.00 0.71
CA LYS A 190 11.36 -2.58 -0.27
C LYS A 190 12.70 -2.46 0.44
N ASP A 191 13.74 -2.25 -0.31
CA ASP A 191 15.05 -1.89 0.23
C ASP A 191 15.48 -0.56 -0.39
N ASP A 192 16.33 0.17 0.28
CA ASP A 192 16.85 1.44 -0.21
C ASP A 192 18.37 1.47 -0.09
N GLN A 193 19.01 2.09 -1.05
CA GLN A 193 20.45 2.29 -1.08
C GLN A 193 20.79 3.78 -1.20
N GLY A 194 21.86 4.20 -0.53
CA GLY A 194 22.32 5.58 -0.56
C GLY A 194 21.66 6.49 0.48
N HIS A 195 21.91 7.81 0.36
CA HIS A 195 21.44 8.80 1.33
C HIS A 195 21.13 10.14 0.62
N GLY A 196 20.22 10.94 1.19
CA GLY A 196 19.83 12.25 0.68
C GLY A 196 19.38 12.19 -0.78
N ASP A 197 19.93 13.05 -1.63
CA ASP A 197 19.56 13.13 -3.05
C ASP A 197 19.98 11.89 -3.88
N ASN A 198 20.80 10.99 -3.32
CA ASN A 198 21.22 9.75 -3.96
C ASN A 198 20.48 8.53 -3.40
N LEU A 199 19.45 8.74 -2.59
CA LEU A 199 18.62 7.65 -2.08
C LEU A 199 17.79 7.07 -3.22
N VAL A 200 17.85 5.76 -3.40
CA VAL A 200 17.11 5.03 -4.42
C VAL A 200 16.50 3.75 -3.83
N THR A 201 15.28 3.45 -4.23
CA THR A 201 14.64 2.18 -3.89
C THR A 201 15.19 1.06 -4.76
N VAL A 202 15.55 -0.03 -4.12
CA VAL A 202 16.14 -1.23 -4.74
C VAL A 202 15.40 -2.50 -4.29
N PRO A 203 15.60 -3.64 -4.96
CA PRO A 203 15.06 -4.93 -4.53
C PRO A 203 15.55 -5.34 -3.13
N LEU A 204 14.78 -6.20 -2.46
CA LEU A 204 15.15 -6.75 -1.15
C LEU A 204 16.52 -7.41 -1.18
N ASN A 205 17.34 -7.14 -0.17
CA ASN A 205 18.73 -7.55 0.01
C ASN A 205 19.75 -6.85 -0.91
N GLU A 206 19.36 -5.80 -1.63
CA GLU A 206 20.27 -5.00 -2.45
C GLU A 206 20.57 -3.62 -1.82
N GLY A 207 19.91 -3.28 -0.71
CA GLY A 207 20.07 -2.02 0.01
C GLY A 207 20.54 -2.19 1.46
N ASP A 208 20.26 -1.17 2.25
CA ASP A 208 20.76 -0.99 3.61
C ASP A 208 19.66 -1.16 4.68
N ILE A 209 18.40 -1.46 4.29
CA ILE A 209 17.29 -1.66 5.23
C ILE A 209 17.38 -3.05 5.86
N ALA A 210 17.40 -3.08 7.18
CA ALA A 210 17.33 -4.34 7.93
C ALA A 210 15.90 -4.92 7.95
N TRP A 211 15.31 -5.12 6.75
CA TRP A 211 13.89 -5.44 6.57
C TRP A 211 13.41 -6.66 7.38
N LYS A 212 14.26 -7.67 7.59
CA LYS A 212 13.93 -8.84 8.42
C LYS A 212 13.76 -8.48 9.88
N SER A 213 14.60 -7.58 10.39
CA SER A 213 14.51 -7.08 11.76
C SER A 213 13.23 -6.26 11.96
N ILE A 214 12.88 -5.44 10.98
CA ILE A 214 11.65 -4.65 10.98
C ILE A 214 10.42 -5.55 10.95
N LEU A 215 10.39 -6.58 10.10
CA LEU A 215 9.28 -7.55 10.06
C LEU A 215 9.11 -8.32 11.40
N ASN A 216 10.17 -8.48 12.19
CA ASN A 216 10.07 -9.07 13.54
C ASN A 216 9.45 -8.14 14.59
N ILE A 217 9.44 -6.82 14.35
CA ILE A 217 8.78 -5.81 15.20
C ILE A 217 7.30 -5.68 14.83
N LEU A 218 7.00 -5.82 13.54
CA LEU A 218 5.67 -5.62 12.99
C LEU A 218 4.75 -6.86 13.19
N PRO A 219 3.41 -6.72 13.08
CA PRO A 219 2.50 -7.85 13.22
C PRO A 219 2.76 -8.94 12.18
N SER A 220 2.94 -10.17 12.62
CA SER A 220 3.29 -11.33 11.76
C SER A 220 2.10 -11.93 10.97
N ASN A 221 0.86 -11.50 11.27
CA ASN A 221 -0.36 -12.09 10.71
C ASN A 221 -1.05 -11.18 9.67
N VAL A 222 -0.39 -10.11 9.24
CA VAL A 222 -0.90 -9.17 8.24
C VAL A 222 -0.35 -9.48 6.84
N PRO A 223 -0.98 -8.99 5.76
CA PRO A 223 -0.40 -9.05 4.41
C PRO A 223 0.92 -8.29 4.31
N VAL A 224 1.79 -8.74 3.40
CA VAL A 224 3.09 -8.12 3.12
C VAL A 224 3.27 -8.04 1.61
N ALA A 225 3.40 -6.83 1.06
CA ALA A 225 3.59 -6.62 -0.37
C ALA A 225 5.06 -6.41 -0.72
N VAL A 226 5.47 -7.04 -1.81
CA VAL A 226 6.69 -6.66 -2.54
C VAL A 226 6.36 -5.40 -3.34
N GLU A 227 7.02 -4.28 -3.01
CA GLU A 227 6.76 -2.97 -3.63
C GLU A 227 8.05 -2.24 -3.97
N TYR A 228 8.64 -2.60 -5.09
CA TYR A 228 9.79 -1.90 -5.69
C TYR A 228 9.84 -2.15 -7.19
N PRO A 229 10.41 -1.23 -7.99
CA PRO A 229 10.59 -1.44 -9.43
C PRO A 229 11.53 -2.62 -9.69
N THR A 230 11.24 -3.41 -10.73
CA THR A 230 12.09 -4.53 -11.12
C THR A 230 12.53 -4.44 -12.57
N VAL A 231 13.67 -5.06 -12.88
CA VAL A 231 14.21 -5.08 -14.24
C VAL A 231 13.85 -6.36 -15.00
N ASN A 232 13.40 -7.40 -14.31
CA ASN A 232 13.01 -8.67 -14.91
C ASN A 232 12.24 -9.56 -13.92
N ASP A 233 11.65 -10.63 -14.42
CA ASP A 233 10.82 -11.58 -13.68
C ASP A 233 11.58 -12.30 -12.55
N LYS A 234 12.89 -12.51 -12.74
CA LYS A 234 13.70 -13.16 -11.70
C LYS A 234 13.75 -12.35 -10.42
N VAL A 235 13.89 -11.04 -10.53
CA VAL A 235 13.91 -10.14 -9.35
C VAL A 235 12.58 -10.19 -8.60
N ILE A 236 11.45 -10.26 -9.32
CA ILE A 236 10.12 -10.43 -8.69
C ILE A 236 10.06 -11.76 -7.95
N GLN A 237 10.49 -12.84 -8.60
CA GLN A 237 10.49 -14.18 -8.03
C GLN A 237 11.38 -14.28 -6.80
N ASP A 238 12.56 -13.66 -6.82
CA ASP A 238 13.50 -13.61 -5.70
C ASP A 238 12.88 -12.87 -4.50
N GLY A 239 12.15 -11.77 -4.72
CA GLY A 239 11.42 -11.04 -3.67
C GLY A 239 10.30 -11.88 -3.04
N VAL A 240 9.47 -12.53 -3.85
CA VAL A 240 8.43 -13.44 -3.36
C VAL A 240 9.04 -14.58 -2.56
N GLN A 241 10.14 -15.18 -3.04
CA GLN A 241 10.83 -16.26 -2.36
C GLN A 241 11.47 -15.79 -1.04
N ALA A 242 12.06 -14.59 -1.01
CA ALA A 242 12.65 -14.04 0.20
C ALA A 242 11.61 -13.91 1.33
N LEU A 243 10.39 -13.47 1.01
CA LEU A 243 9.27 -13.44 1.96
C LEU A 243 8.78 -14.85 2.33
N ALA A 244 8.66 -15.76 1.37
CA ALA A 244 8.17 -17.11 1.61
C ALA A 244 9.05 -17.91 2.60
N ILE A 245 10.37 -17.70 2.54
CA ILE A 245 11.32 -18.37 3.46
C ILE A 245 11.55 -17.61 4.77
N PHE A 246 11.01 -16.41 4.92
CA PHE A 246 11.07 -15.63 6.17
C PHE A 246 10.19 -16.29 7.24
N ASN A 247 10.79 -16.69 8.35
CA ASN A 247 10.17 -17.39 9.49
C ASN A 247 10.10 -16.47 10.70
#